data_60b6b348118a66d6aecd90bd8365e603
#
_entry.id   60b6b348118a66d6aecd90bd8365e603
#
_cell.length_a   1.000
_cell.length_b   1.000
_cell.length_c   1.000
_cell.angle_alpha   90.00
_cell.angle_beta   90.00
_cell.angle_gamma   90.00
#
_symmetry.space_group_name_H-M   'P 1'
#
loop_
_entity.id
_entity.type
_entity.pdbx_description
1 polymer ?
#
loop_
_entity_poly.entity_id
_entity_poly.type
_entity_poly.pdbx_seq_one_letter_code
_entity_poly.pdbx_strand_id
1 'polypeptide(L)'
;MTSIVAISIGASLGALLRWVLGIQLNSLQPSIPLGTLAANLIGGYIIGVLVACFATRPEIPPQVRLFTITGFCGGLTTFSTFSAEVVDLLQKGDLTAGSLAIVAHVAGSLCMTLLGLVSWHWYASN
;
A
#
# COMPACT_ATOMS: atom_id res chain seq x y z
N MET A 1 1.02 -24.72 -5.65
CA MET A 1 0.27 -23.56 -6.16
C MET A 1 1.09 -22.93 -7.27
N THR A 2 0.50 -22.69 -8.42
CA THR A 2 1.20 -22.02 -9.52
C THR A 2 1.40 -20.53 -9.18
N SER A 3 2.44 -19.90 -9.73
CA SER A 3 2.72 -18.47 -9.53
C SER A 3 1.53 -17.58 -9.90
N ILE A 4 0.84 -17.91 -10.99
CA ILE A 4 -0.36 -17.18 -11.45
C ILE A 4 -1.47 -17.24 -10.40
N VAL A 5 -1.74 -18.40 -9.82
CA VAL A 5 -2.78 -18.58 -8.80
C VAL A 5 -2.41 -17.80 -7.53
N ALA A 6 -1.15 -17.86 -7.11
CA ALA A 6 -0.66 -17.12 -5.95
C ALA A 6 -0.88 -15.60 -6.10
N ILE A 7 -0.46 -15.05 -7.25
CA ILE A 7 -0.63 -13.63 -7.56
C ILE A 7 -2.13 -13.27 -7.63
N SER A 8 -2.94 -14.07 -8.33
CA SER A 8 -4.36 -13.79 -8.52
C SER A 8 -5.13 -13.74 -7.20
N ILE A 9 -4.92 -14.71 -6.31
CA ILE A 9 -5.57 -14.73 -5.00
C ILE A 9 -5.10 -13.55 -4.15
N GLY A 10 -3.79 -13.32 -4.08
CA GLY A 10 -3.23 -12.19 -3.34
C GLY A 10 -3.79 -10.85 -3.85
N ALA A 11 -3.79 -10.63 -5.16
CA ALA A 11 -4.29 -9.40 -5.77
C ALA A 11 -5.78 -9.18 -5.50
N SER A 12 -6.59 -10.23 -5.57
CA SER A 12 -8.01 -10.15 -5.25
C SER A 12 -8.25 -9.73 -3.80
N LEU A 13 -7.53 -10.32 -2.85
CA LEU A 13 -7.63 -9.96 -1.43
C LEU A 13 -7.17 -8.52 -1.17
N GLY A 14 -6.05 -8.11 -1.77
CA GLY A 14 -5.56 -6.73 -1.65
C GLY A 14 -6.54 -5.71 -2.22
N ALA A 15 -7.07 -5.97 -3.42
CA ALA A 15 -8.04 -5.10 -4.07
C ALA A 15 -9.35 -4.99 -3.28
N LEU A 16 -9.84 -6.10 -2.72
CA LEU A 16 -11.04 -6.11 -1.86
C LEU A 16 -10.81 -5.31 -0.58
N LEU A 17 -9.67 -5.47 0.07
CA LEU A 17 -9.34 -4.67 1.25
C LEU A 17 -9.28 -3.17 0.91
N ARG A 18 -8.64 -2.78 -0.19
CA ARG A 18 -8.61 -1.40 -0.67
C ARG A 18 -10.02 -0.87 -0.91
N TRP A 19 -10.89 -1.65 -1.53
CA TRP A 19 -12.28 -1.28 -1.78
C TRP A 19 -13.04 -1.03 -0.47
N VAL A 20 -12.89 -1.91 0.53
CA VAL A 20 -13.52 -1.75 1.86
C VAL A 20 -13.01 -0.48 2.56
N LEU A 21 -11.70 -0.22 2.52
CA LEU A 21 -11.12 1.02 3.07
C LEU A 21 -11.70 2.26 2.38
N GLY A 22 -11.89 2.19 1.06
CA GLY A 22 -12.53 3.26 0.29
C GLY A 22 -13.96 3.54 0.75
N ILE A 23 -14.79 2.51 0.90
CA ILE A 23 -16.18 2.66 1.36
C ILE A 23 -16.23 3.29 2.74
N GLN A 24 -15.38 2.86 3.66
CA GLN A 24 -15.46 3.28 5.06
C GLN A 24 -14.82 4.65 5.32
N LEU A 25 -13.75 4.98 4.61
CA LEU A 25 -12.92 6.13 4.96
C LEU A 25 -13.03 7.32 4.00
N ASN A 26 -13.38 7.13 2.72
CA ASN A 26 -13.42 8.23 1.76
C ASN A 26 -14.49 9.28 2.08
N SER A 27 -15.54 8.90 2.78
CA SER A 27 -16.60 9.83 3.20
C SER A 27 -16.21 10.72 4.38
N LEU A 28 -15.14 10.39 5.11
CA LEU A 28 -14.73 11.13 6.32
C LEU A 28 -14.07 12.46 6.01
N GLN A 29 -13.45 12.59 4.84
CA GLN A 29 -12.75 13.81 4.42
C GLN A 29 -13.07 14.13 2.96
N PRO A 30 -13.81 15.23 2.70
CA PRO A 30 -14.25 15.57 1.34
C PRO A 30 -13.12 15.86 0.36
N SER A 31 -12.02 16.46 0.83
CA SER A 31 -10.94 16.94 -0.05
C SER A 31 -9.90 15.86 -0.38
N ILE A 32 -9.59 14.98 0.57
CA ILE A 32 -8.57 13.93 0.37
C ILE A 32 -9.20 12.58 0.70
N PRO A 33 -9.28 11.65 -0.28
CA PRO A 33 -9.82 10.31 -0.06
C PRO A 33 -8.95 9.51 0.92
N LEU A 34 -9.38 9.41 2.16
CA LEU A 34 -8.60 8.75 3.23
C LEU A 34 -8.48 7.24 3.03
N GLY A 35 -9.41 6.61 2.33
CA GLY A 35 -9.34 5.18 2.02
C GLY A 35 -8.18 4.84 1.10
N THR A 36 -7.96 5.63 0.04
CA THR A 36 -6.83 5.48 -0.87
C THR A 36 -5.51 5.72 -0.13
N LEU A 37 -5.46 6.78 0.69
CA LEU A 37 -4.28 7.07 1.51
C LEU A 37 -3.97 5.93 2.48
N ALA A 38 -4.97 5.47 3.25
CA ALA A 38 -4.81 4.36 4.19
C ALA A 38 -4.32 3.08 3.50
N ALA A 39 -4.88 2.74 2.33
CA ALA A 39 -4.46 1.58 1.56
C ALA A 39 -2.97 1.66 1.16
N ASN A 40 -2.51 2.83 0.70
CA ASN A 40 -1.12 3.04 0.33
C ASN A 40 -0.18 3.03 1.54
N LEU A 41 -0.57 3.63 2.67
CA LEU A 41 0.23 3.65 3.90
C LEU A 41 0.36 2.25 4.52
N ILE A 42 -0.76 1.53 4.64
CA ILE A 42 -0.78 0.15 5.15
C ILE A 42 0.04 -0.77 4.24
N GLY A 43 -0.17 -0.67 2.93
CA GLY A 43 0.61 -1.42 1.95
C GLY A 43 2.11 -1.10 2.01
N GLY A 44 2.46 0.17 2.19
CA GLY A 44 3.84 0.62 2.39
C GLY A 44 4.49 -0.02 3.63
N TYR A 45 3.78 -0.05 4.75
CA TYR A 45 4.28 -0.72 5.96
C TYR A 45 4.47 -2.23 5.73
N ILE A 46 3.44 -2.90 5.18
CA ILE A 46 3.49 -4.35 4.93
C ILE A 46 4.65 -4.70 3.98
N ILE A 47 4.84 -3.94 2.88
CA ILE A 47 5.95 -4.21 1.96
C ILE A 47 7.31 -4.04 2.65
N GLY A 48 7.48 -3.07 3.54
CA GLY A 48 8.69 -2.89 4.33
C GLY A 48 9.01 -4.10 5.20
N VAL A 49 8.01 -4.60 5.94
CA VAL A 49 8.14 -5.83 6.74
C VAL A 49 8.50 -7.03 5.87
N LEU A 50 7.79 -7.22 4.75
CA LEU A 50 7.98 -8.38 3.87
C LEU A 50 9.35 -8.37 3.19
N VAL A 51 9.84 -7.23 2.73
CA VAL A 51 11.16 -7.11 2.10
C VAL A 51 12.26 -7.50 3.10
N ALA A 52 12.19 -6.99 4.33
CA ALA A 52 13.15 -7.35 5.37
C ALA A 52 13.03 -8.83 5.80
N CYS A 53 11.80 -9.34 5.94
CA CYS A 53 11.54 -10.74 6.25
C CYS A 53 12.14 -11.66 5.19
N PHE A 54 11.88 -11.42 3.93
CA PHE A 54 12.37 -12.28 2.84
C PHE A 54 13.88 -12.16 2.60
N ALA A 55 14.49 -11.05 2.96
CA ALA A 55 15.94 -10.91 2.93
C ALA A 55 16.64 -11.75 4.00
N THR A 56 15.99 -11.94 5.16
CA THR A 56 16.53 -12.71 6.30
C THR A 56 16.07 -14.17 6.31
N ARG A 57 15.08 -14.54 5.50
CA ARG A 57 14.45 -15.86 5.44
C ARG A 57 14.44 -16.39 4.00
N PRO A 58 15.60 -16.80 3.45
CA PRO A 58 15.68 -17.27 2.06
C PRO A 58 14.93 -18.59 1.82
N GLU A 59 14.64 -19.35 2.88
CA GLU A 59 13.88 -20.61 2.82
C GLU A 59 12.40 -20.44 2.46
N ILE A 60 11.86 -19.22 2.56
CA ILE A 60 10.44 -18.96 2.22
C ILE A 60 10.24 -19.18 0.71
N PRO A 61 9.25 -20.03 0.32
CA PRO A 61 9.01 -20.35 -1.08
C PRO A 61 8.71 -19.11 -1.94
N PRO A 62 9.17 -19.08 -3.21
CA PRO A 62 8.91 -17.96 -4.11
C PRO A 62 7.41 -17.64 -4.29
N GLN A 63 6.53 -18.64 -4.21
CA GLN A 63 5.08 -18.46 -4.33
C GLN A 63 4.51 -17.59 -3.20
N VAL A 64 5.08 -17.69 -1.97
CA VAL A 64 4.67 -16.85 -0.84
C VAL A 64 5.04 -15.41 -1.10
N ARG A 65 6.22 -15.14 -1.67
CA ARG A 65 6.65 -13.79 -2.07
C ARG A 65 5.74 -13.21 -3.16
N LEU A 66 5.41 -14.02 -4.16
CA LEU A 66 4.49 -13.62 -5.23
C LEU A 66 3.08 -13.34 -4.69
N PHE A 67 2.56 -14.17 -3.81
CA PHE A 67 1.27 -13.96 -3.18
C PHE A 67 1.23 -12.66 -2.37
N THR A 68 2.22 -12.44 -1.50
CA THR A 68 2.21 -11.32 -0.54
C THR A 68 2.63 -10.00 -1.19
N ILE A 69 3.72 -9.97 -1.94
CA ILE A 69 4.26 -8.73 -2.52
C ILE A 69 3.52 -8.39 -3.81
N THR A 70 3.66 -9.23 -4.84
CA THR A 70 3.11 -8.92 -6.16
C THR A 70 1.58 -8.95 -6.15
N GLY A 71 0.99 -9.96 -5.49
CA GLY A 71 -0.46 -10.09 -5.36
C GLY A 71 -1.02 -9.11 -4.35
N PHE A 72 -0.90 -9.42 -3.07
CA PHE A 72 -1.62 -8.70 -2.01
C PHE A 72 -1.22 -7.21 -1.92
N CYS A 73 0.06 -6.89 -1.76
CA CYS A 73 0.49 -5.48 -1.71
C CYS A 73 0.22 -4.76 -3.02
N GLY A 74 0.44 -5.41 -4.17
CA GLY A 74 0.15 -4.85 -5.49
C GLY A 74 -1.35 -4.57 -5.71
N GLY A 75 -2.24 -5.43 -5.20
CA GLY A 75 -3.69 -5.21 -5.24
C GLY A 75 -4.19 -4.18 -4.23
N LEU A 76 -3.57 -4.12 -3.04
CA LEU A 76 -3.94 -3.18 -1.98
C LEU A 76 -3.53 -1.74 -2.32
N THR A 77 -2.30 -1.52 -2.76
CA THR A 77 -1.78 -0.19 -3.08
C THR A 77 -2.21 0.27 -4.46
N THR A 78 -2.27 1.58 -4.69
CA THR A 78 -2.65 2.12 -5.98
C THR A 78 -2.02 3.48 -6.25
N PHE A 79 -1.23 3.57 -7.29
CA PHE A 79 -0.72 4.83 -7.82
C PHE A 79 -1.74 5.50 -8.76
N SER A 80 -2.47 4.70 -9.55
CA SER A 80 -3.41 5.22 -10.54
C SER A 80 -4.60 5.95 -9.92
N THR A 81 -5.18 5.40 -8.85
CA THR A 81 -6.27 6.06 -8.13
C THR A 81 -5.77 7.35 -7.47
N PHE A 82 -4.64 7.30 -6.79
CA PHE A 82 -3.98 8.49 -6.23
C PHE A 82 -3.74 9.57 -7.29
N SER A 83 -3.21 9.19 -8.45
CA SER A 83 -2.96 10.13 -9.56
C SER A 83 -4.25 10.79 -10.04
N ALA A 84 -5.33 10.02 -10.21
CA ALA A 84 -6.62 10.54 -10.63
C ALA A 84 -7.20 11.53 -9.59
N GLU A 85 -7.10 11.21 -8.31
CA GLU A 85 -7.55 12.07 -7.20
C GLU A 85 -6.79 13.40 -7.16
N VAL A 86 -5.46 13.36 -7.31
CA VAL A 86 -4.63 14.58 -7.35
C VAL A 86 -4.98 15.44 -8.55
N VAL A 87 -5.10 14.85 -9.74
CA VAL A 87 -5.46 15.59 -10.96
C VAL A 87 -6.84 16.24 -10.82
N ASP A 88 -7.82 15.55 -10.24
CA ASP A 88 -9.16 16.12 -9.97
C ASP A 88 -9.08 17.33 -9.03
N LEU A 89 -8.31 17.26 -7.95
CA LEU A 89 -8.09 18.38 -7.04
C LEU A 89 -7.45 19.59 -7.75
N LEU A 90 -6.43 19.35 -8.59
CA LEU A 90 -5.76 20.40 -9.33
C LEU A 90 -6.68 21.05 -10.37
N GLN A 91 -7.52 20.26 -11.05
CA GLN A 91 -8.50 20.76 -12.02
C GLN A 91 -9.59 21.62 -11.35
N LYS A 92 -9.95 21.32 -10.11
CA LYS A 92 -10.85 22.12 -9.28
C LYS A 92 -10.21 23.38 -8.71
N GLY A 93 -8.91 23.59 -8.96
CA GLY A 93 -8.15 24.72 -8.45
C GLY A 93 -7.70 24.59 -6.99
N ASP A 94 -7.92 23.44 -6.37
CA ASP A 94 -7.48 23.19 -4.99
C ASP A 94 -6.02 22.71 -4.95
N LEU A 95 -5.11 23.65 -5.20
CA LEU A 95 -3.67 23.39 -5.24
C LEU A 95 -3.14 22.94 -3.86
N THR A 96 -3.73 23.44 -2.78
CA THR A 96 -3.33 23.09 -1.41
C THR A 96 -3.65 21.63 -1.13
N ALA A 97 -4.89 21.19 -1.35
CA ALA A 97 -5.27 19.80 -1.14
C ALA A 97 -4.52 18.86 -2.08
N GLY A 98 -4.32 19.23 -3.35
CA GLY A 98 -3.53 18.44 -4.30
C GLY A 98 -2.08 18.26 -3.86
N SER A 99 -1.43 19.32 -3.40
CA SER A 99 -0.06 19.27 -2.89
C SER A 99 0.06 18.45 -1.61
N LEU A 100 -0.88 18.62 -0.68
CA LEU A 100 -0.94 17.82 0.57
C LEU A 100 -1.17 16.34 0.27
N ALA A 101 -2.03 16.01 -0.69
CA ALA A 101 -2.24 14.62 -1.12
C ALA A 101 -0.95 13.99 -1.66
N ILE A 102 -0.20 14.72 -2.51
CA ILE A 102 1.09 14.24 -3.04
C ILE A 102 2.06 13.96 -1.90
N VAL A 103 2.25 14.91 -0.99
CA VAL A 103 3.17 14.76 0.15
C VAL A 103 2.74 13.59 1.05
N ALA A 104 1.44 13.51 1.39
CA ALA A 104 0.92 12.47 2.26
C ALA A 104 1.12 11.07 1.65
N HIS A 105 0.79 10.89 0.37
CA HIS A 105 0.95 9.60 -0.31
C HIS A 105 2.42 9.23 -0.51
N VAL A 106 3.25 10.13 -1.00
CA VAL A 106 4.65 9.82 -1.32
C VAL A 106 5.49 9.74 -0.05
N ALA A 107 5.59 10.81 0.71
CA ALA A 107 6.40 10.82 1.94
C ALA A 107 5.83 9.84 2.99
N GLY A 108 4.53 9.80 3.15
CA GLY A 108 3.87 8.87 4.06
C GLY A 108 4.16 7.42 3.73
N SER A 109 4.03 7.01 2.46
CA SER A 109 4.32 5.63 2.04
C SER A 109 5.80 5.26 2.24
N LEU A 110 6.73 6.18 1.91
CA LEU A 110 8.16 5.95 2.16
C LEU A 110 8.46 5.80 3.65
N CYS A 111 7.91 6.65 4.50
CA CYS A 111 8.06 6.54 5.96
C CYS A 111 7.49 5.22 6.48
N MET A 112 6.30 4.80 6.02
CA MET A 112 5.69 3.54 6.42
C MET A 112 6.52 2.33 5.99
N THR A 113 7.12 2.37 4.79
CA THR A 113 8.02 1.32 4.32
C THR A 113 9.27 1.22 5.20
N LEU A 114 9.88 2.35 5.55
CA LEU A 114 11.02 2.39 6.48
C LEU A 114 10.64 1.85 7.87
N LEU A 115 9.47 2.24 8.39
CA LEU A 115 8.95 1.70 9.65
C LEU A 115 8.75 0.19 9.59
N GLY A 116 8.23 -0.34 8.50
CA GLY A 116 8.08 -1.78 8.31
C GLY A 116 9.43 -2.52 8.33
N LEU A 117 10.43 -1.99 7.63
CA LEU A 117 11.80 -2.51 7.66
C LEU A 117 12.38 -2.55 9.08
N VAL A 118 12.28 -1.43 9.79
CA VAL A 118 12.78 -1.29 11.16
C VAL A 118 12.04 -2.24 12.11
N SER A 119 10.72 -2.33 12.00
CA SER A 119 9.91 -3.23 12.82
C SER A 119 10.34 -4.69 12.70
N TRP A 120 10.61 -5.16 11.47
CA TRP A 120 11.11 -6.52 11.26
C TRP A 120 12.49 -6.73 11.87
N HIS A 121 13.43 -5.81 11.65
CA HIS A 121 14.78 -5.92 12.21
C HIS A 121 14.77 -5.94 13.74
N TRP A 122 13.95 -5.10 14.35
CA TRP A 122 13.78 -5.13 15.80
C TRP A 122 13.20 -6.44 16.32
N TYR A 123 12.17 -6.97 15.66
CA TYR A 123 11.58 -8.28 16.00
C TYR A 123 12.59 -9.42 15.84
N ALA A 124 13.37 -9.41 14.77
CA ALA A 124 14.34 -10.48 14.47
C ALA A 124 15.60 -10.45 15.37
N SER A 125 15.84 -9.33 16.07
CA SER A 125 17.00 -9.16 16.97
C SER A 125 16.70 -9.47 18.45
N ASN A 126 15.41 -9.65 18.81
CA ASN A 126 14.96 -10.04 20.16
C ASN A 126 14.45 -11.47 20.21
#